data_a21411364ba2dfe98933a1794cdf492e
#
_entry.id   a21411364ba2dfe98933a1794cdf492e
#
_cell.length_a   1.000
_cell.length_b   1.000
_cell.length_c   1.000
_cell.angle_alpha   90.00
_cell.angle_beta   90.00
_cell.angle_gamma   90.00
#
_symmetry.space_group_name_H-M   'P 1'
#
loop_
_entity.id
_entity.type
_entity.pdbx_description
1 polymer ?
#
loop_
_entity_poly.entity_id
_entity_poly.type
_entity_poly.pdbx_seq_one_letter_code
_entity_poly.pdbx_strand_id
1 'polypeptide(L)'
;LKKIDLVSLIEKSIEFAKMSSKSLINFKSNDQMIFINGDEDQLNRVFINLIKNSEEAFLENIKKDPNFKGIINIEINSNNDYIVLEFKDNGQGILDPKKAMTPYFTTKKTGTGLGLPIVSKIINEHAGIFLIDNIKKGKGVLIKISLPKIDA
;
A
#
# COMPACT_ATOMS: atom_id res chain seq x y z
N LEU A 1 13.97 -15.02 5.95
CA LEU A 1 13.05 -15.06 4.80
C LEU A 1 12.58 -16.48 4.55
N LYS A 2 11.32 -16.62 4.20
CA LYS A 2 10.74 -17.92 3.90
C LYS A 2 9.70 -17.77 2.78
N LYS A 3 9.27 -18.91 2.24
CA LYS A 3 8.22 -18.93 1.21
C LYS A 3 6.88 -18.49 1.81
N ILE A 4 6.27 -17.49 1.18
CA ILE A 4 5.02 -16.88 1.63
C ILE A 4 4.05 -16.80 0.46
N ASP A 5 2.78 -17.11 0.71
CA ASP A 5 1.70 -16.81 -0.23
C ASP A 5 1.27 -15.34 -0.04
N LEU A 6 1.65 -14.49 -0.99
CA LEU A 6 1.40 -13.06 -0.91
C LEU A 6 -0.09 -12.72 -0.96
N VAL A 7 -0.87 -13.46 -1.74
CA VAL A 7 -2.32 -13.24 -1.83
C VAL A 7 -2.97 -13.44 -0.46
N SER A 8 -2.66 -14.54 0.18
CA SER A 8 -3.17 -14.84 1.53
C SER A 8 -2.77 -13.78 2.55
N LEU A 9 -1.53 -13.32 2.49
CA LEU A 9 -1.02 -12.30 3.40
C LEU A 9 -1.77 -10.98 3.23
N ILE A 10 -2.00 -10.55 1.99
CA ILE A 10 -2.73 -9.31 1.73
C ILE A 10 -4.18 -9.43 2.16
N GLU A 11 -4.83 -10.56 1.90
CA GLU A 11 -6.20 -10.78 2.34
C GLU A 11 -6.34 -10.66 3.86
N LYS A 12 -5.40 -11.24 4.61
CA LYS A 12 -5.37 -11.14 6.08
C LYS A 12 -5.14 -9.70 6.54
N SER A 13 -4.26 -8.97 5.87
CA SER A 13 -3.98 -7.57 6.19
C SER A 13 -5.21 -6.70 5.97
N ILE A 14 -5.94 -6.94 4.89
CA ILE A 14 -7.19 -6.23 4.58
C ILE A 14 -8.25 -6.55 5.64
N GLU A 15 -8.40 -7.82 6.00
CA GLU A 15 -9.36 -8.26 7.01
C GLU A 15 -9.11 -7.58 8.35
N PHE A 16 -7.84 -7.50 8.76
CA PHE A 16 -7.44 -6.79 9.96
C PHE A 16 -7.78 -5.30 9.88
N ALA A 17 -7.46 -4.66 8.75
CA ALA A 17 -7.74 -3.23 8.55
C ALA A 17 -9.23 -2.91 8.57
N LYS A 18 -10.07 -3.79 8.04
CA LYS A 18 -11.53 -3.61 8.02
C LYS A 18 -12.16 -3.57 9.40
N MET A 19 -11.50 -4.10 10.42
CA MET A 19 -12.03 -4.09 11.79
C MET A 19 -12.17 -2.66 12.34
N SER A 20 -11.36 -1.71 11.87
CA SER A 20 -11.41 -0.32 12.32
C SER A 20 -11.62 0.68 11.19
N SER A 21 -11.69 0.23 9.94
CA SER A 21 -11.80 1.09 8.76
C SER A 21 -13.27 1.26 8.34
N LYS A 22 -13.59 2.48 7.90
CA LYS A 22 -14.85 2.79 7.26
C LYS A 22 -14.72 2.88 5.74
N SER A 23 -13.52 2.70 5.23
CA SER A 23 -13.23 2.78 3.79
C SER A 23 -13.63 1.49 3.09
N LEU A 24 -13.95 1.61 1.81
CA LEU A 24 -14.14 0.46 0.95
C LEU A 24 -12.77 -0.01 0.47
N ILE A 25 -12.43 -1.26 0.73
CA ILE A 25 -11.16 -1.85 0.29
C ILE A 25 -11.47 -2.97 -0.70
N ASN A 26 -11.05 -2.80 -1.94
CA ASN A 26 -11.23 -3.79 -3.00
C ASN A 26 -9.90 -4.47 -3.27
N PHE A 27 -9.91 -5.78 -3.43
CA PHE A 27 -8.72 -6.56 -3.73
C PHE A 27 -8.95 -7.46 -4.92
N LYS A 28 -8.00 -7.47 -5.85
CA LYS A 28 -8.05 -8.25 -7.08
C LYS A 28 -6.68 -8.87 -7.35
N SER A 29 -6.66 -10.13 -7.73
CA SER A 29 -5.43 -10.83 -8.12
C SER A 29 -5.67 -11.64 -9.39
N ASN A 30 -4.68 -11.67 -10.29
CA ASN A 30 -4.76 -12.49 -11.50
C ASN A 30 -4.48 -13.97 -11.22
N ASP A 31 -4.09 -14.32 -10.00
CA ASP A 31 -3.85 -15.70 -9.60
C ASP A 31 -4.30 -15.89 -8.16
N GLN A 32 -4.68 -17.10 -7.78
CA GLN A 32 -5.17 -17.41 -6.43
C GLN A 32 -4.04 -17.55 -5.42
N MET A 33 -2.87 -18.01 -5.89
CA MET A 33 -1.70 -18.24 -5.05
C MET A 33 -0.47 -17.66 -5.74
N ILE A 34 0.23 -16.77 -5.04
CA ILE A 34 1.44 -16.13 -5.56
C ILE A 34 2.50 -16.20 -4.46
N PHE A 35 3.62 -16.87 -4.75
CA PHE A 35 4.65 -17.09 -3.76
C PHE A 35 5.83 -16.16 -3.95
N ILE A 36 6.32 -15.65 -2.82
CA ILE A 36 7.55 -14.87 -2.73
C ILE A 36 8.40 -15.41 -1.60
N ASN A 37 9.67 -15.04 -1.60
CA ASN A 37 10.55 -15.28 -0.48
C ASN A 37 10.59 -14.02 0.38
N GLY A 38 10.07 -14.07 1.60
CA GLY A 38 9.93 -12.87 2.39
C GLY A 38 9.80 -13.09 3.89
N ASP A 39 9.70 -11.96 4.58
CA ASP A 39 9.42 -11.88 6.01
C ASP A 39 7.95 -11.47 6.19
N GLU A 40 7.14 -12.38 6.70
CA GLU A 40 5.71 -12.20 6.83
C GLU A 40 5.35 -10.99 7.69
N ASP A 41 6.03 -10.83 8.84
CA ASP A 41 5.73 -9.74 9.77
C ASP A 41 6.08 -8.38 9.16
N GLN A 42 7.21 -8.28 8.48
CA GLN A 42 7.62 -7.03 7.83
C GLN A 42 6.71 -6.67 6.66
N LEU A 43 6.35 -7.63 5.83
CA LEU A 43 5.42 -7.38 4.72
C LEU A 43 4.02 -7.01 5.22
N ASN A 44 3.57 -7.64 6.30
CA ASN A 44 2.31 -7.26 6.93
C ASN A 44 2.35 -5.79 7.38
N ARG A 45 3.46 -5.32 7.96
CA ARG A 45 3.64 -3.91 8.32
C ARG A 45 3.52 -3.00 7.10
N VAL A 46 4.09 -3.41 5.96
CA VAL A 46 3.98 -2.65 4.72
C VAL A 46 2.51 -2.44 4.36
N PHE A 47 1.74 -3.51 4.29
CA PHE A 47 0.35 -3.44 3.84
C PHE A 47 -0.53 -2.66 4.81
N ILE A 48 -0.37 -2.88 6.11
CA ILE A 48 -1.11 -2.13 7.13
C ILE A 48 -0.75 -0.63 7.07
N ASN A 49 0.53 -0.30 6.92
CA ASN A 49 0.96 1.09 6.82
C ASN A 49 0.40 1.80 5.58
N LEU A 50 0.37 1.11 4.44
CA LEU A 50 -0.17 1.69 3.21
C LEU A 50 -1.67 1.96 3.32
N ILE A 51 -2.42 1.03 3.88
CA ILE A 51 -3.86 1.21 4.11
C ILE A 51 -4.09 2.35 5.10
N LYS A 52 -3.34 2.38 6.20
CA LYS A 52 -3.45 3.43 7.21
C LYS A 52 -3.14 4.82 6.63
N ASN A 53 -2.13 4.92 5.78
CA ASN A 53 -1.79 6.20 5.13
C ASN A 53 -2.94 6.72 4.27
N SER A 54 -3.58 5.85 3.50
CA SER A 54 -4.75 6.23 2.71
C SER A 54 -5.89 6.70 3.62
N GLU A 55 -6.16 5.98 4.70
CA GLU A 55 -7.24 6.33 5.62
C GLU A 55 -7.00 7.65 6.34
N GLU A 56 -5.76 7.95 6.70
CA GLU A 56 -5.40 9.25 7.28
C GLU A 56 -5.62 10.38 6.27
N ALA A 57 -5.28 10.15 4.99
CA ALA A 57 -5.55 11.13 3.93
C ALA A 57 -7.05 11.37 3.77
N PHE A 58 -7.88 10.35 3.90
CA PHE A 58 -9.33 10.48 3.80
C PHE A 58 -9.93 11.38 4.87
N LEU A 59 -9.31 11.50 6.03
CA LEU A 59 -9.78 12.41 7.07
C LEU A 59 -9.84 13.86 6.59
N GLU A 60 -8.87 14.28 5.79
CA GLU A 60 -8.88 15.63 5.20
C GLU A 60 -9.98 15.78 4.15
N ASN A 61 -10.23 14.74 3.36
CA ASN A 61 -11.35 14.75 2.42
C ASN A 61 -12.70 14.85 3.13
N ILE A 62 -12.87 14.14 4.23
CA ILE A 62 -14.11 14.13 5.02
C ILE A 62 -14.35 15.51 5.64
N LYS A 63 -13.32 16.22 6.06
CA LYS A 63 -13.45 17.59 6.59
C LYS A 63 -14.02 18.56 5.54
N LYS A 64 -13.65 18.38 4.28
CA LYS A 64 -14.11 19.21 3.16
C LYS A 64 -15.49 18.78 2.66
N ASP A 65 -15.79 17.49 2.71
CA ASP A 65 -17.03 16.89 2.26
C ASP A 65 -17.40 15.73 3.19
N PRO A 66 -18.32 15.95 4.15
CA PRO A 66 -18.73 14.88 5.09
C PRO A 66 -19.31 13.63 4.43
N ASN A 67 -19.72 13.73 3.17
CA ASN A 67 -20.28 12.58 2.42
C ASN A 67 -19.20 11.83 1.63
N PHE A 68 -17.94 12.25 1.73
CA PHE A 68 -16.84 11.58 1.04
C PHE A 68 -16.72 10.12 1.47
N LYS A 69 -16.55 9.24 0.48
CA LYS A 69 -16.34 7.81 0.67
C LYS A 69 -14.92 7.45 0.24
N GLY A 70 -14.08 7.04 1.18
CA GLY A 70 -12.73 6.57 0.86
C GLY A 70 -12.75 5.20 0.21
N ILE A 71 -12.00 5.05 -0.88
CA ILE A 71 -11.88 3.80 -1.63
C ILE A 71 -10.40 3.50 -1.80
N ILE A 72 -10.01 2.27 -1.44
CA ILE A 72 -8.67 1.75 -1.67
C ILE A 72 -8.80 0.55 -2.60
N ASN A 73 -8.13 0.59 -3.74
CA ASN A 73 -8.10 -0.52 -4.68
C ASN A 73 -6.72 -1.13 -4.67
N ILE A 74 -6.65 -2.42 -4.39
CA ILE A 74 -5.40 -3.19 -4.34
C ILE A 74 -5.47 -4.24 -5.42
N GLU A 75 -4.45 -4.30 -6.28
CA GLU A 75 -4.40 -5.25 -7.39
C GLU A 75 -3.02 -5.88 -7.47
N ILE A 76 -2.99 -7.21 -7.63
CA ILE A 76 -1.77 -7.96 -7.90
C ILE A 76 -1.84 -8.53 -9.30
N ASN A 77 -0.80 -8.27 -10.09
CA ASN A 77 -0.57 -8.92 -11.36
C ASN A 77 0.79 -9.61 -11.33
N SER A 78 0.81 -10.88 -11.66
CA SER A 78 2.05 -11.65 -11.70
C SER A 78 2.29 -12.23 -13.09
N ASN A 79 3.55 -12.28 -13.47
CA ASN A 79 4.03 -13.08 -14.61
C ASN A 79 4.92 -14.20 -14.05
N ASN A 80 5.77 -14.80 -14.89
CA ASN A 80 6.61 -15.91 -14.45
C ASN A 80 7.71 -15.51 -13.45
N ASP A 81 8.19 -14.27 -13.53
CA ASP A 81 9.37 -13.81 -12.79
C ASP A 81 9.07 -12.78 -11.72
N TYR A 82 8.05 -11.93 -11.94
CA TYR A 82 7.77 -10.78 -11.11
C TYR A 82 6.31 -10.64 -10.75
N ILE A 83 6.10 -9.96 -9.64
CA ILE A 83 4.79 -9.54 -9.17
C ILE A 83 4.77 -8.01 -9.18
N VAL A 84 3.68 -7.43 -9.68
CA VAL A 84 3.43 -5.99 -9.56
C VAL A 84 2.19 -5.81 -8.70
N LEU A 85 2.35 -5.13 -7.60
CA LEU A 85 1.29 -4.82 -6.64
C LEU A 85 0.98 -3.33 -6.74
N GLU A 86 -0.28 -2.98 -6.98
CA GLU A 86 -0.72 -1.59 -7.04
C GLU A 86 -1.71 -1.29 -5.94
N PHE A 87 -1.46 -0.18 -5.21
CA PHE A 87 -2.40 0.41 -4.26
C PHE A 87 -2.84 1.75 -4.83
N LYS A 88 -4.14 1.93 -5.02
CA LYS A 88 -4.72 3.19 -5.47
C LYS A 88 -5.75 3.66 -4.47
N ASP A 89 -5.69 4.93 -4.09
CA ASP A 89 -6.75 5.53 -3.28
C ASP A 89 -7.36 6.73 -3.98
N ASN A 90 -8.52 7.17 -3.52
CA ASN A 90 -9.22 8.32 -4.04
C ASN A 90 -9.13 9.54 -3.11
N GLY A 91 -8.09 9.61 -2.30
CA GLY A 91 -7.84 10.72 -1.38
C GLY A 91 -7.37 11.98 -2.09
N GLN A 92 -6.84 12.90 -1.31
CA GLN A 92 -6.42 14.21 -1.83
C GLN A 92 -5.10 14.19 -2.60
N GLY A 93 -4.36 13.09 -2.57
CA GLY A 93 -3.05 12.98 -3.18
C GLY A 93 -1.94 13.50 -2.26
N ILE A 94 -0.73 13.61 -2.81
CA ILE A 94 0.47 14.05 -2.12
C ILE A 94 1.00 15.30 -2.80
N LEU A 95 1.33 16.34 -2.02
CA LEU A 95 1.88 17.58 -2.56
C LEU A 95 3.22 17.36 -3.28
N ASP A 96 4.10 16.59 -2.64
CA ASP A 96 5.42 16.31 -3.18
C ASP A 96 5.78 14.84 -2.89
N PRO A 97 5.59 13.95 -3.88
CA PRO A 97 5.88 12.52 -3.68
C PRO A 97 7.33 12.23 -3.31
N LYS A 98 8.28 13.02 -3.80
CA LYS A 98 9.70 12.83 -3.47
C LYS A 98 9.96 13.14 -2.00
N LYS A 99 9.39 14.23 -1.48
CA LYS A 99 9.54 14.59 -0.07
C LYS A 99 8.83 13.61 0.83
N ALA A 100 7.74 13.02 0.39
CA ALA A 100 7.01 12.02 1.19
C ALA A 100 7.88 10.81 1.54
N MET A 101 8.92 10.53 0.76
CA MET A 101 9.88 9.47 1.03
C MET A 101 10.99 9.88 2.00
N THR A 102 11.08 11.16 2.33
CA THR A 102 12.10 11.68 3.25
C THR A 102 11.71 11.35 4.69
N PRO A 103 12.61 10.78 5.51
CA PRO A 103 12.33 10.52 6.93
C PRO A 103 11.87 11.78 7.65
N TYR A 104 10.91 11.62 8.54
CA TYR A 104 10.31 12.67 9.38
C TYR A 104 9.50 13.73 8.61
N PHE A 105 9.44 13.70 7.29
CA PHE A 105 8.54 14.59 6.56
C PHE A 105 7.09 14.11 6.68
N THR A 106 6.19 15.01 7.05
CA THR A 106 4.76 14.71 7.08
C THR A 106 3.94 15.99 6.98
N THR A 107 2.82 15.93 6.26
CA THR A 107 1.80 16.97 6.24
C THR A 107 0.66 16.67 7.21
N LYS A 108 0.73 15.53 7.91
CA LYS A 108 -0.28 15.07 8.85
C LYS A 108 0.06 15.57 10.26
N LYS A 109 -0.94 16.01 11.00
CA LYS A 109 -0.74 16.52 12.37
C LYS A 109 -0.20 15.48 13.33
N THR A 110 -0.54 14.21 13.13
CA THR A 110 -0.16 13.10 14.02
C THR A 110 0.86 12.15 13.41
N GLY A 111 1.29 12.41 12.18
CA GLY A 111 2.23 11.54 11.48
C GLY A 111 3.68 11.78 11.90
N THR A 112 4.47 10.73 11.95
CA THR A 112 5.90 10.81 12.26
C THR A 112 6.77 11.05 11.02
N GLY A 113 6.23 10.84 9.82
CA GLY A 113 6.99 10.92 8.57
C GLY A 113 7.87 9.71 8.32
N LEU A 114 7.70 8.62 9.06
CA LEU A 114 8.52 7.41 8.94
C LEU A 114 7.83 6.27 8.18
N GLY A 115 6.51 6.35 7.96
CA GLY A 115 5.74 5.26 7.35
C GLY A 115 6.25 4.85 5.97
N LEU A 116 6.33 5.79 5.03
CA LEU A 116 6.78 5.50 3.65
C LEU A 116 8.27 5.15 3.57
N PRO A 117 9.19 5.83 4.26
CA PRO A 117 10.59 5.40 4.27
C PRO A 117 10.78 3.99 4.80
N ILE A 118 10.03 3.59 5.85
CA ILE A 118 10.09 2.24 6.39
C ILE A 118 9.57 1.23 5.36
N VAL A 119 8.45 1.54 4.70
CA VAL A 119 7.90 0.69 3.63
C VAL A 119 8.92 0.48 2.52
N SER A 120 9.52 1.58 2.04
CA SER A 120 10.53 1.51 0.99
C SER A 120 11.73 0.64 1.39
N LYS A 121 12.19 0.79 2.62
CA LYS A 121 13.29 -0.02 3.15
C LYS A 121 12.95 -1.50 3.16
N ILE A 122 11.77 -1.86 3.65
CA ILE A 122 11.33 -3.25 3.70
C ILE A 122 11.25 -3.84 2.30
N ILE A 123 10.67 -3.12 1.35
CA ILE A 123 10.56 -3.59 -0.03
C ILE A 123 11.95 -3.77 -0.65
N ASN A 124 12.88 -2.85 -0.42
CA ASN A 124 14.25 -2.99 -0.90
C ASN A 124 14.95 -4.21 -0.31
N GLU A 125 14.73 -4.51 0.97
CA GLU A 125 15.27 -5.69 1.62
C GLU A 125 14.69 -7.00 1.08
N HIS A 126 13.54 -6.92 0.38
CA HIS A 126 12.92 -8.04 -0.32
C HIS A 126 13.28 -8.08 -1.81
N ALA A 127 14.35 -7.38 -2.21
CA ALA A 127 14.79 -7.25 -3.60
C ALA A 127 13.71 -6.65 -4.51
N GLY A 128 12.87 -5.81 -3.95
CA GLY A 128 11.76 -5.17 -4.66
C GLY A 128 12.02 -3.71 -4.99
N ILE A 129 11.07 -3.13 -5.69
CA ILE A 129 11.07 -1.72 -6.07
C ILE A 129 9.77 -1.08 -5.56
N PHE A 130 9.91 0.07 -4.92
CA PHE A 130 8.79 0.84 -4.40
C PHE A 130 8.70 2.17 -5.14
N LEU A 131 7.54 2.46 -5.74
CA LEU A 131 7.28 3.72 -6.43
C LEU A 131 5.97 4.32 -5.88
N ILE A 132 5.96 5.64 -5.72
CA ILE A 132 4.78 6.37 -5.28
C ILE A 132 4.61 7.63 -6.14
N ASP A 133 3.37 7.91 -6.54
CA ASP A 133 3.03 9.09 -7.28
C ASP A 133 1.55 9.43 -7.10
N ASN A 134 1.16 10.60 -7.58
CA ASN A 134 -0.25 10.96 -7.67
C ASN A 134 -0.88 10.31 -8.91
N ILE A 135 -2.18 10.05 -8.84
CA ILE A 135 -2.94 9.59 -9.99
C ILE A 135 -3.10 10.76 -10.97
N LYS A 136 -2.71 10.54 -12.24
CA LYS A 136 -2.64 11.62 -13.26
C LYS A 136 -3.98 12.26 -13.60
N LYS A 137 -5.08 11.49 -13.54
CA LYS A 137 -6.42 11.95 -13.91
C LYS A 137 -7.35 11.89 -12.71
N GLY A 138 -7.16 12.74 -11.75
CA GLY A 138 -8.01 12.75 -10.58
C GLY A 138 -7.20 12.96 -9.33
N LYS A 139 -7.87 12.84 -8.21
CA LYS A 139 -7.23 12.96 -6.90
C LYS A 139 -6.95 11.59 -6.35
N GLY A 140 -5.80 11.44 -5.71
CA GLY A 140 -5.43 10.21 -5.06
C GLY A 140 -3.98 9.85 -5.29
N VAL A 141 -3.57 8.75 -4.68
CA VAL A 141 -2.20 8.25 -4.69
C VAL A 141 -2.15 6.89 -5.38
N LEU A 142 -1.11 6.68 -6.17
CA LEU A 142 -0.76 5.39 -6.74
C LEU A 142 0.55 4.92 -6.15
N ILE A 143 0.54 3.73 -5.58
CA ILE A 143 1.75 3.05 -5.10
C ILE A 143 1.94 1.78 -5.91
N LYS A 144 3.14 1.60 -6.45
CA LYS A 144 3.55 0.39 -7.15
C LYS A 144 4.68 -0.29 -6.41
N ILE A 145 4.51 -1.59 -6.18
CA ILE A 145 5.53 -2.43 -5.56
C ILE A 145 5.80 -3.60 -6.49
N SER A 146 7.06 -3.77 -6.88
CA SER A 146 7.49 -4.93 -7.65
C SER A 146 8.29 -5.85 -6.75
N LEU A 147 8.01 -7.14 -6.79
CA LEU A 147 8.70 -8.15 -6.01
C LEU A 147 9.05 -9.35 -6.89
N PRO A 148 10.22 -10.00 -6.65
CA PRO A 148 10.54 -11.25 -7.34
C PRO A 148 9.56 -12.35 -6.93
N LYS A 149 9.11 -13.10 -7.91
CA LYS A 149 8.23 -14.25 -7.69
C LYS A 149 9.07 -15.52 -7.59
N ILE A 150 8.66 -16.44 -6.73
CA ILE A 150 9.29 -17.75 -6.65
C ILE A 150 8.27 -18.83 -7.05
N ASP A 151 8.78 -20.01 -7.37
CA ASP A 151 7.93 -21.14 -7.75
C ASP A 151 7.14 -21.68 -6.55
N ALA A 152 6.00 -22.23 -6.88
CA ALA A 152 5.13 -22.83 -5.87
C ALA A 152 5.75 -24.04 -5.17
#